data_3511f5f4fef193f271f6ca038c80fcfc
#
_entry.id   3511f5f4fef193f271f6ca038c80fcfc
#
_cell.length_a   1.000
_cell.length_b   1.000
_cell.length_c   1.000
_cell.angle_alpha   90.00
_cell.angle_beta   90.00
_cell.angle_gamma   90.00
#
_symmetry.space_group_name_H-M   'P 1'
#
loop_
_entity.id
_entity.type
_entity.pdbx_description
1 polymer ?
#
loop_
_entity_poly.entity_id
_entity_poly.type
_entity_poly.pdbx_seq_one_letter_code
_entity_poly.pdbx_strand_id
1 'polypeptide(L)'
;MKHRLAVSAALAAAALSLVACAPDPIADPNASNQSQPTSAPFPDAVEAQNVDEALAAMEWKDNGEGAEPTITVNAPVNFDKAGTRVIEDGDGEEIADGQMLSLHYVAISGVDGAPVHSTYAANSPEPVEMSTDLLEPTLYDALASSRVGVRVLYAVPDNGGGAVVMAVTVVAATDVLERAEGAAVEPTPGDPVVSLDADGKPSIDFSGTSMPSELVARDLIVGDGAAVNEEQTVTVNYTGWLWDGEQFDSSWDRGESFTTVLSKANLIHGWIDGLVGKTVGSQVLLVIPPELGYGDQDNGTIPAGSTLVFVIDILAAY
;
A
#
# COMPACT_ATOMS: atom_id res chain seq x y z
N MET A 1 -1.62 6.89 24.77
CA MET A 1 -1.92 7.78 23.63
C MET A 1 -1.25 7.15 22.43
N LYS A 2 -2.03 6.50 21.60
CA LYS A 2 -1.55 5.70 20.45
C LYS A 2 -1.42 6.63 19.26
N HIS A 3 -0.20 6.93 18.84
CA HIS A 3 0.05 7.60 17.56
C HIS A 3 -0.02 6.51 16.48
N ARG A 4 -1.18 6.34 15.89
CA ARG A 4 -1.34 5.60 14.62
C ARG A 4 -0.88 6.54 13.52
N LEU A 5 0.27 6.26 12.94
CA LEU A 5 0.72 6.89 11.69
C LEU A 5 -0.16 6.33 10.57
N ALA A 6 -1.03 7.18 10.06
CA ALA A 6 -2.01 6.82 9.07
C ALA A 6 -1.36 6.64 7.70
N VAL A 7 -1.41 5.43 7.17
CA VAL A 7 -1.26 5.13 5.73
C VAL A 7 -2.50 5.62 4.93
N SER A 8 -3.49 6.13 5.63
CA SER A 8 -4.78 6.62 5.10
C SER A 8 -4.75 7.90 4.28
N ALA A 9 -3.56 8.42 3.96
CA ALA A 9 -3.46 9.61 3.15
C ALA A 9 -3.40 9.35 1.64
N ALA A 10 -3.36 8.09 1.17
CA ALA A 10 -3.10 7.83 -0.25
C ALA A 10 -4.19 8.36 -1.19
N LEU A 11 -5.46 8.11 -0.90
CA LEU A 11 -6.55 8.64 -1.74
C LEU A 11 -6.77 10.15 -1.60
N ALA A 12 -6.45 10.75 -0.45
CA ALA A 12 -6.54 12.20 -0.25
C ALA A 12 -5.19 12.91 -0.47
N ALA A 13 -4.04 12.22 -0.29
CA ALA A 13 -2.71 12.82 -0.43
C ALA A 13 -2.18 12.83 -1.87
N ALA A 14 -2.67 11.98 -2.75
CA ALA A 14 -2.35 12.05 -4.19
C ALA A 14 -2.74 13.41 -4.81
N ALA A 15 -3.70 14.11 -4.21
CA ALA A 15 -4.08 15.45 -4.63
C ALA A 15 -3.19 16.57 -4.04
N LEU A 16 -2.40 16.28 -2.98
CA LEU A 16 -1.68 17.30 -2.20
C LEU A 16 -0.16 17.30 -2.39
N SER A 17 0.44 16.28 -3.01
CA SER A 17 1.91 16.17 -3.12
C SER A 17 2.53 16.71 -4.41
N LEU A 18 1.77 17.32 -5.30
CA LEU A 18 2.26 17.90 -6.56
C LEU A 18 2.78 19.35 -6.45
N VAL A 19 2.84 19.93 -5.24
CA VAL A 19 3.41 21.26 -5.03
C VAL A 19 4.51 21.20 -3.98
N ALA A 20 5.67 20.67 -4.31
CA ALA A 20 6.99 21.07 -3.79
C ALA A 20 8.07 20.05 -4.09
N CYS A 21 8.81 20.23 -5.17
CA CYS A 21 10.25 19.94 -5.27
C CYS A 21 10.79 20.59 -6.54
N ALA A 22 10.94 21.91 -6.49
CA ALA A 22 11.98 22.57 -7.28
C ALA A 22 13.15 22.84 -6.31
N PRO A 23 14.40 22.49 -6.66
CA PRO A 23 15.55 22.87 -5.85
C PRO A 23 15.71 24.40 -5.89
N ASP A 24 15.93 25.01 -4.73
CA ASP A 24 16.21 26.45 -4.61
C ASP A 24 17.39 26.83 -5.50
N PRO A 25 17.24 27.81 -6.38
CA PRO A 25 18.40 28.40 -7.08
C PRO A 25 19.20 29.24 -6.09
N ILE A 26 20.49 28.97 -6.06
CA ILE A 26 21.51 29.77 -5.33
C ILE A 26 21.32 31.24 -5.69
N ALA A 27 21.03 32.07 -4.70
CA ALA A 27 20.81 33.49 -4.87
C ALA A 27 22.08 34.21 -5.43
N ASP A 28 21.96 34.78 -6.61
CA ASP A 28 22.91 35.72 -7.16
C ASP A 28 22.64 37.12 -6.57
N PRO A 29 23.60 37.77 -5.86
CA PRO A 29 23.36 39.03 -5.17
C PRO A 29 23.25 40.25 -6.10
N ASN A 30 23.18 40.07 -7.43
CA ASN A 30 23.21 41.20 -8.38
C ASN A 30 22.04 41.20 -9.41
N ALA A 31 20.94 40.50 -9.14
CA ALA A 31 19.76 40.54 -10.01
C ALA A 31 18.82 41.67 -9.59
N SER A 32 18.98 42.81 -10.29
CA SER A 32 18.02 43.92 -10.25
C SER A 32 16.68 43.51 -10.87
N ASN A 33 15.64 43.57 -10.04
CA ASN A 33 14.25 43.88 -10.36
C ASN A 33 13.69 43.36 -11.71
N GLN A 34 13.41 42.05 -11.79
CA GLN A 34 12.48 41.53 -12.77
C GLN A 34 11.19 41.13 -12.06
N SER A 35 10.09 41.67 -12.57
CA SER A 35 8.74 41.48 -12.10
C SER A 35 8.46 40.00 -11.86
N GLN A 36 8.08 39.62 -10.61
CA GLN A 36 7.50 38.33 -10.32
C GLN A 36 6.35 38.05 -11.29
N PRO A 37 6.25 36.84 -11.86
CA PRO A 37 5.04 36.48 -12.56
C PRO A 37 3.91 36.55 -11.54
N THR A 38 2.98 37.45 -11.75
CA THR A 38 1.71 37.49 -11.01
C THR A 38 1.04 36.14 -11.24
N SER A 39 0.96 35.30 -10.20
CA SER A 39 0.07 34.15 -10.18
C SER A 39 -1.28 34.65 -10.66
N ALA A 40 -1.84 33.97 -11.67
CA ALA A 40 -3.20 34.26 -12.11
C ALA A 40 -4.12 34.25 -10.87
N PRO A 41 -5.03 35.23 -10.74
CA PRO A 41 -5.97 35.19 -9.63
C PRO A 41 -6.73 33.88 -9.70
N PHE A 42 -6.82 33.17 -8.57
CA PHE A 42 -7.73 32.04 -8.43
C PHE A 42 -9.11 32.53 -8.90
N PRO A 43 -9.85 31.75 -9.71
CA PRO A 43 -11.21 32.11 -10.04
C PRO A 43 -11.99 32.40 -8.75
N ASP A 44 -12.88 33.39 -8.78
CA ASP A 44 -13.74 33.71 -7.63
C ASP A 44 -14.29 32.42 -7.04
N ALA A 45 -14.26 32.31 -5.73
CA ALA A 45 -14.60 31.07 -5.02
C ALA A 45 -15.93 30.51 -5.57
N VAL A 46 -15.87 29.32 -6.14
CA VAL A 46 -17.06 28.62 -6.64
C VAL A 46 -17.91 28.26 -5.43
N GLU A 47 -19.18 28.68 -5.43
CA GLU A 47 -20.11 28.31 -4.37
C GLU A 47 -20.23 26.78 -4.29
N ALA A 48 -20.30 26.25 -3.07
CA ALA A 48 -20.46 24.81 -2.85
C ALA A 48 -21.79 24.34 -3.46
N GLN A 49 -21.70 23.29 -4.26
CA GLN A 49 -22.84 22.66 -4.93
C GLN A 49 -23.31 21.44 -4.14
N ASN A 50 -24.54 20.99 -4.40
CA ASN A 50 -24.99 19.69 -3.88
C ASN A 50 -24.20 18.59 -4.58
N VAL A 51 -23.41 17.82 -3.80
CA VAL A 51 -22.53 16.78 -4.33
C VAL A 51 -23.32 15.67 -5.04
N ASP A 52 -24.48 15.28 -4.51
CA ASP A 52 -25.28 14.18 -5.07
C ASP A 52 -25.87 14.58 -6.44
N GLU A 53 -26.36 15.83 -6.57
CA GLU A 53 -26.86 16.36 -7.84
C GLU A 53 -25.72 16.51 -8.87
N ALA A 54 -24.56 16.98 -8.45
CA ALA A 54 -23.40 17.11 -9.31
C ALA A 54 -22.90 15.76 -9.81
N LEU A 55 -22.75 14.76 -8.92
CA LEU A 55 -22.37 13.40 -9.29
C LEU A 55 -23.41 12.74 -10.21
N ALA A 56 -24.71 13.01 -10.00
CA ALA A 56 -25.78 12.52 -10.89
C ALA A 56 -25.69 13.08 -12.32
N ALA A 57 -25.16 14.31 -12.47
CA ALA A 57 -24.99 14.96 -13.77
C ALA A 57 -23.68 14.58 -14.49
N MET A 58 -22.75 13.89 -13.81
CA MET A 58 -21.49 13.43 -14.41
C MET A 58 -21.72 12.15 -15.22
N GLU A 59 -21.04 12.04 -16.35
CA GLU A 59 -21.10 10.89 -17.22
C GLU A 59 -19.83 10.04 -17.07
N TRP A 60 -20.02 8.73 -16.85
CA TRP A 60 -18.99 7.72 -16.92
C TRP A 60 -19.08 7.02 -18.27
N LYS A 61 -18.02 7.11 -19.07
CA LYS A 61 -17.90 6.37 -20.32
C LYS A 61 -16.85 5.27 -20.15
N ASP A 62 -17.28 4.05 -20.35
CA ASP A 62 -16.41 2.88 -20.41
C ASP A 62 -15.64 2.87 -21.74
N ASN A 63 -14.34 2.62 -21.68
CA ASN A 63 -13.47 2.54 -22.85
C ASN A 63 -12.99 1.10 -23.14
N GLY A 64 -13.56 0.12 -22.45
CA GLY A 64 -13.25 -1.31 -22.56
C GLY A 64 -12.68 -1.90 -21.27
N GLU A 65 -12.57 -3.21 -21.25
CA GLU A 65 -12.09 -3.96 -20.08
C GLU A 65 -10.66 -3.54 -19.71
N GLY A 66 -10.46 -3.18 -18.43
CA GLY A 66 -9.17 -2.73 -17.91
C GLY A 66 -8.68 -1.37 -18.41
N ALA A 67 -9.47 -0.69 -19.27
CA ALA A 67 -9.11 0.63 -19.78
C ALA A 67 -9.56 1.76 -18.86
N GLU A 68 -8.78 2.84 -18.82
CA GLU A 68 -9.13 4.05 -18.10
C GLU A 68 -10.49 4.61 -18.58
N PRO A 69 -11.46 4.83 -17.69
CA PRO A 69 -12.74 5.44 -18.07
C PRO A 69 -12.57 6.92 -18.42
N THR A 70 -13.48 7.43 -19.24
CA THR A 70 -13.59 8.87 -19.46
C THR A 70 -14.74 9.41 -18.62
N ILE A 71 -14.44 10.41 -17.77
CA ILE A 71 -15.43 11.06 -16.93
C ILE A 71 -15.63 12.49 -17.40
N THR A 72 -16.89 12.86 -17.62
CA THR A 72 -17.25 14.25 -17.94
C THR A 72 -17.63 14.96 -16.65
N VAL A 73 -16.76 15.87 -16.18
CA VAL A 73 -17.02 16.75 -15.06
C VAL A 73 -17.44 18.12 -15.60
N ASN A 74 -18.60 18.61 -15.17
CA ASN A 74 -19.07 19.94 -15.54
C ASN A 74 -18.38 21.01 -14.67
N ALA A 75 -17.07 21.14 -14.84
CA ALA A 75 -16.24 22.09 -14.08
C ALA A 75 -16.63 23.56 -14.37
N PRO A 76 -16.45 24.49 -13.40
CA PRO A 76 -15.92 24.23 -12.07
C PRO A 76 -16.96 23.65 -11.10
N VAL A 77 -16.51 22.72 -10.25
CA VAL A 77 -17.33 22.17 -9.15
C VAL A 77 -16.60 22.34 -7.81
N ASN A 78 -17.38 22.59 -6.77
CA ASN A 78 -16.92 22.67 -5.39
C ASN A 78 -17.98 22.05 -4.48
N PHE A 79 -17.54 21.37 -3.41
CA PHE A 79 -18.40 20.67 -2.47
C PHE A 79 -18.01 21.03 -1.03
N ASP A 80 -18.97 21.00 -0.12
CA ASP A 80 -18.77 21.19 1.32
C ASP A 80 -18.62 19.86 2.09
N LYS A 81 -18.94 18.76 1.42
CA LYS A 81 -18.82 17.39 1.95
C LYS A 81 -18.47 16.41 0.85
N ALA A 82 -17.97 15.24 1.25
CA ALA A 82 -17.79 14.12 0.36
C ALA A 82 -19.13 13.53 -0.12
N GLY A 83 -19.10 12.85 -1.25
CA GLY A 83 -20.24 12.12 -1.77
C GLY A 83 -19.81 11.02 -2.73
N THR A 84 -20.66 10.01 -2.89
CA THR A 84 -20.43 8.87 -3.78
C THR A 84 -21.65 8.59 -4.64
N ARG A 85 -21.39 8.04 -5.82
CA ARG A 85 -22.42 7.47 -6.68
C ARG A 85 -21.91 6.17 -7.27
N VAL A 86 -22.58 5.07 -6.95
CA VAL A 86 -22.34 3.79 -7.63
C VAL A 86 -22.87 3.90 -9.06
N ILE A 87 -21.98 3.68 -10.03
CA ILE A 87 -22.30 3.70 -11.46
C ILE A 87 -22.81 2.33 -11.90
N GLU A 88 -22.10 1.31 -11.46
CA GLU A 88 -22.41 -0.10 -11.75
C GLU A 88 -21.89 -0.93 -10.60
N ASP A 89 -22.70 -1.85 -10.08
CA ASP A 89 -22.22 -2.82 -9.10
C ASP A 89 -21.36 -3.89 -9.81
N GLY A 90 -20.41 -4.46 -9.05
CA GLY A 90 -19.60 -5.56 -9.56
C GLY A 90 -20.35 -6.88 -9.61
N ASP A 91 -19.83 -7.82 -10.36
CA ASP A 91 -20.33 -9.20 -10.48
C ASP A 91 -19.41 -10.23 -9.79
N GLY A 92 -18.30 -9.75 -9.17
CA GLY A 92 -17.36 -10.56 -8.42
C GLY A 92 -17.82 -10.90 -7.00
N GLU A 93 -16.87 -11.20 -6.13
CA GLU A 93 -17.11 -11.49 -4.72
C GLU A 93 -17.60 -10.27 -3.94
N GLU A 94 -18.32 -10.50 -2.84
CA GLU A 94 -18.75 -9.41 -1.95
C GLU A 94 -17.54 -8.78 -1.28
N ILE A 95 -17.53 -7.45 -1.19
CA ILE A 95 -16.49 -6.70 -0.49
C ILE A 95 -16.81 -6.72 1.01
N ALA A 96 -15.85 -7.14 1.82
CA ALA A 96 -15.96 -7.25 3.26
C ALA A 96 -14.99 -6.31 3.99
N ASP A 97 -15.36 -5.92 5.21
CA ASP A 97 -14.51 -5.15 6.12
C ASP A 97 -13.21 -5.90 6.42
N GLY A 98 -12.09 -5.18 6.50
CA GLY A 98 -10.76 -5.73 6.74
C GLY A 98 -10.05 -6.30 5.51
N GLN A 99 -10.72 -6.41 4.36
CA GLN A 99 -10.05 -6.85 3.13
C GLN A 99 -9.13 -5.76 2.57
N MET A 100 -8.08 -6.17 1.90
CA MET A 100 -7.27 -5.28 1.07
C MET A 100 -7.87 -5.21 -0.34
N LEU A 101 -8.34 -4.02 -0.70
CA LEU A 101 -8.87 -3.73 -2.02
C LEU A 101 -7.76 -3.27 -2.96
N SER A 102 -7.77 -3.74 -4.20
CA SER A 102 -6.96 -3.19 -5.28
C SER A 102 -7.82 -2.23 -6.10
N LEU A 103 -7.45 -0.95 -6.14
CA LEU A 103 -8.23 0.10 -6.77
C LEU A 103 -7.54 0.63 -8.02
N HIS A 104 -8.20 0.56 -9.16
CA HIS A 104 -7.90 1.47 -10.26
C HIS A 104 -8.75 2.74 -10.13
N TYR A 105 -8.11 3.89 -10.31
CA TYR A 105 -8.85 5.15 -10.33
C TYR A 105 -8.19 6.20 -11.23
N VAL A 106 -9.00 7.15 -11.68
CA VAL A 106 -8.56 8.42 -12.23
C VAL A 106 -9.12 9.55 -11.38
N ALA A 107 -8.24 10.44 -10.91
CA ALA A 107 -8.58 11.63 -10.16
C ALA A 107 -8.62 12.83 -11.11
N ILE A 108 -9.67 13.65 -10.99
CA ILE A 108 -9.99 14.76 -11.88
C ILE A 108 -10.16 16.02 -11.03
N SER A 109 -9.52 17.09 -11.47
CA SER A 109 -9.67 18.42 -10.86
C SER A 109 -11.10 18.93 -11.07
N GLY A 110 -11.77 19.31 -9.98
CA GLY A 110 -13.06 19.98 -10.04
C GLY A 110 -12.99 21.42 -10.53
N VAL A 111 -11.79 22.02 -10.63
CA VAL A 111 -11.60 23.39 -11.10
C VAL A 111 -11.75 23.51 -12.61
N ASP A 112 -11.17 22.58 -13.35
CA ASP A 112 -11.08 22.64 -14.82
C ASP A 112 -11.47 21.33 -15.53
N GLY A 113 -11.75 20.26 -14.77
CA GLY A 113 -12.08 18.95 -15.31
C GLY A 113 -10.89 18.18 -15.87
N ALA A 114 -9.66 18.63 -15.61
CA ALA A 114 -8.45 17.96 -16.08
C ALA A 114 -8.09 16.75 -15.18
N PRO A 115 -7.59 15.64 -15.74
CA PRO A 115 -7.05 14.55 -14.93
C PRO A 115 -5.78 14.99 -14.21
N VAL A 116 -5.69 14.69 -12.90
CA VAL A 116 -4.54 15.03 -12.05
C VAL A 116 -3.72 13.80 -11.65
N HIS A 117 -4.36 12.63 -11.64
CA HIS A 117 -3.70 11.36 -11.37
C HIS A 117 -4.46 10.20 -12.02
N SER A 118 -3.74 9.14 -12.38
CA SER A 118 -4.32 7.91 -12.90
C SER A 118 -3.43 6.71 -12.61
N THR A 119 -4.01 5.67 -12.04
CA THR A 119 -3.34 4.37 -11.83
C THR A 119 -3.32 3.51 -13.09
N TYR A 120 -4.19 3.81 -14.05
CA TYR A 120 -4.29 3.07 -15.32
C TYR A 120 -3.05 3.24 -16.20
N ALA A 121 -2.43 4.43 -16.20
CA ALA A 121 -1.28 4.72 -17.04
C ALA A 121 -0.09 3.79 -16.77
N ALA A 122 0.11 3.40 -15.51
CA ALA A 122 1.15 2.46 -15.08
C ALA A 122 0.61 1.01 -15.00
N ASN A 123 -0.69 0.81 -15.19
CA ASN A 123 -1.39 -0.45 -14.90
C ASN A 123 -1.05 -0.99 -13.50
N SER A 124 -1.01 -0.10 -12.52
CA SER A 124 -0.66 -0.39 -11.13
C SER A 124 -1.81 0.05 -10.23
N PRO A 125 -2.75 -0.85 -9.90
CA PRO A 125 -3.81 -0.55 -8.94
C PRO A 125 -3.20 -0.23 -7.57
N GLU A 126 -3.81 0.68 -6.85
CA GLU A 126 -3.37 1.03 -5.50
C GLU A 126 -4.11 0.20 -4.46
N PRO A 127 -3.40 -0.37 -3.47
CA PRO A 127 -4.00 -1.11 -2.37
C PRO A 127 -4.59 -0.16 -1.34
N VAL A 128 -5.80 -0.46 -0.88
CA VAL A 128 -6.49 0.27 0.19
C VAL A 128 -7.23 -0.72 1.08
N GLU A 129 -7.01 -0.67 2.39
CA GLU A 129 -7.73 -1.49 3.35
C GLU A 129 -9.19 -1.02 3.45
N MET A 130 -10.12 -1.98 3.37
CA MET A 130 -11.54 -1.76 3.58
C MET A 130 -11.81 -1.58 5.08
N SER A 131 -11.71 -0.35 5.56
CA SER A 131 -11.80 -0.02 6.98
C SER A 131 -12.48 1.33 7.20
N THR A 132 -13.37 1.41 8.20
CA THR A 132 -14.01 2.67 8.62
C THR A 132 -13.03 3.68 9.22
N ASP A 133 -11.84 3.23 9.65
CA ASP A 133 -10.80 4.11 10.19
C ASP A 133 -9.99 4.78 9.06
N LEU A 134 -10.00 4.20 7.86
CA LEU A 134 -9.15 4.59 6.74
C LEU A 134 -9.93 5.21 5.56
N LEU A 135 -11.11 4.70 5.27
CA LEU A 135 -11.95 5.22 4.19
C LEU A 135 -12.88 6.33 4.69
N GLU A 136 -13.12 7.30 3.84
CA GLU A 136 -14.16 8.29 4.10
C GLU A 136 -15.52 7.58 4.16
N PRO A 137 -16.41 7.94 5.11
CA PRO A 137 -17.63 7.17 5.39
C PRO A 137 -18.52 6.90 4.18
N THR A 138 -18.70 7.89 3.27
CA THR A 138 -19.57 7.67 2.11
C THR A 138 -18.96 6.72 1.09
N LEU A 139 -17.64 6.70 0.96
CA LEU A 139 -16.93 5.73 0.11
C LEU A 139 -16.98 4.33 0.74
N TYR A 140 -16.72 4.23 2.06
CA TYR A 140 -16.83 2.97 2.78
C TYR A 140 -18.22 2.35 2.61
N ASP A 141 -19.31 3.12 2.86
CA ASP A 141 -20.69 2.64 2.75
C ASP A 141 -21.04 2.19 1.32
N ALA A 142 -20.52 2.88 0.32
CA ALA A 142 -20.73 2.50 -1.08
C ALA A 142 -20.04 1.18 -1.42
N LEU A 143 -18.79 0.97 -0.95
CA LEU A 143 -18.03 -0.24 -1.22
C LEU A 143 -18.52 -1.43 -0.40
N ALA A 144 -18.89 -1.23 0.89
CA ALA A 144 -19.37 -2.29 1.79
C ALA A 144 -20.67 -2.95 1.32
N SER A 145 -21.43 -2.30 0.45
CA SER A 145 -22.67 -2.82 -0.13
C SER A 145 -22.51 -3.31 -1.57
N SER A 146 -21.27 -3.42 -2.05
CA SER A 146 -20.96 -3.72 -3.44
C SER A 146 -20.09 -4.99 -3.58
N ARG A 147 -19.80 -5.33 -4.84
CA ARG A 147 -18.96 -6.48 -5.22
C ARG A 147 -17.71 -6.04 -5.97
N VAL A 148 -16.70 -6.89 -6.00
CA VAL A 148 -15.52 -6.70 -6.86
C VAL A 148 -15.98 -6.47 -8.31
N GLY A 149 -15.42 -5.45 -8.95
CA GLY A 149 -15.86 -4.92 -10.24
C GLY A 149 -16.71 -3.67 -10.13
N VAL A 150 -17.13 -3.28 -8.91
CA VAL A 150 -17.91 -2.05 -8.67
C VAL A 150 -17.19 -0.82 -9.22
N ARG A 151 -17.97 0.07 -9.82
CA ARG A 151 -17.54 1.37 -10.36
C ARG A 151 -18.24 2.49 -9.61
N VAL A 152 -17.45 3.38 -9.03
CA VAL A 152 -17.95 4.45 -8.16
C VAL A 152 -17.37 5.79 -8.58
N LEU A 153 -18.23 6.81 -8.72
CA LEU A 153 -17.78 8.20 -8.66
C LEU A 153 -17.72 8.62 -7.19
N TYR A 154 -16.57 9.11 -6.79
CA TYR A 154 -16.31 9.61 -5.45
C TYR A 154 -15.80 11.05 -5.54
N ALA A 155 -16.41 11.96 -4.82
CA ALA A 155 -16.06 13.38 -4.83
C ALA A 155 -15.76 13.86 -3.42
N VAL A 156 -14.68 14.62 -3.27
CA VAL A 156 -14.25 15.21 -2.00
C VAL A 156 -13.94 16.68 -2.17
N PRO A 157 -14.20 17.51 -1.12
CA PRO A 157 -13.71 18.87 -1.10
C PRO A 157 -12.18 18.92 -1.18
N ASP A 158 -11.65 19.88 -1.93
CA ASP A 158 -10.23 20.21 -1.91
C ASP A 158 -9.98 21.40 -0.97
N ASN A 159 -8.92 21.37 -0.20
CA ASN A 159 -8.52 22.44 0.72
C ASN A 159 -8.18 23.77 0.00
N GLY A 160 -8.04 23.75 -1.33
CA GLY A 160 -7.82 24.92 -2.17
C GLY A 160 -9.09 25.64 -2.60
N GLY A 161 -10.29 25.19 -2.17
CA GLY A 161 -11.59 25.80 -2.54
C GLY A 161 -12.18 25.24 -3.82
N GLY A 162 -11.76 24.06 -4.27
CA GLY A 162 -12.31 23.24 -5.34
C GLY A 162 -12.80 21.90 -4.84
N ALA A 163 -12.79 20.93 -5.72
CA ALA A 163 -13.09 19.53 -5.44
C ALA A 163 -12.15 18.60 -6.23
N VAL A 164 -12.00 17.38 -5.75
CA VAL A 164 -11.46 16.27 -6.54
C VAL A 164 -12.57 15.26 -6.77
N VAL A 165 -12.71 14.84 -8.01
CA VAL A 165 -13.64 13.77 -8.40
C VAL A 165 -12.81 12.57 -8.84
N MET A 166 -13.07 11.42 -8.26
CA MET A 166 -12.40 10.16 -8.60
C MET A 166 -13.38 9.18 -9.21
N ALA A 167 -12.99 8.59 -10.33
CA ALA A 167 -13.65 7.42 -10.89
C ALA A 167 -12.88 6.19 -10.41
N VAL A 168 -13.47 5.44 -9.51
CA VAL A 168 -12.86 4.29 -8.82
C VAL A 168 -13.47 3.00 -9.34
N THR A 169 -12.61 2.02 -9.63
CA THR A 169 -12.99 0.62 -9.91
C THR A 169 -12.27 -0.29 -8.93
N VAL A 170 -13.00 -1.12 -8.20
CA VAL A 170 -12.41 -2.18 -7.38
C VAL A 170 -12.11 -3.38 -8.26
N VAL A 171 -10.84 -3.69 -8.47
CA VAL A 171 -10.42 -4.80 -9.36
C VAL A 171 -10.15 -6.10 -8.62
N ALA A 172 -9.86 -6.02 -7.32
CA ALA A 172 -9.74 -7.19 -6.44
C ALA A 172 -10.05 -6.81 -5.00
N ALA A 173 -10.48 -7.79 -4.21
CA ALA A 173 -10.56 -7.76 -2.76
C ALA A 173 -9.88 -9.01 -2.22
N THR A 174 -8.92 -8.84 -1.31
CA THR A 174 -8.09 -9.93 -0.80
C THR A 174 -8.18 -9.96 0.72
N ASP A 175 -8.49 -11.12 1.30
CA ASP A 175 -8.45 -11.31 2.74
C ASP A 175 -7.01 -11.18 3.24
N VAL A 176 -6.85 -10.46 4.36
CA VAL A 176 -5.57 -10.34 5.06
C VAL A 176 -5.60 -11.30 6.25
N LEU A 177 -4.73 -12.29 6.24
CA LEU A 177 -4.61 -13.25 7.33
C LEU A 177 -4.04 -12.59 8.58
N GLU A 178 -4.44 -13.04 9.76
CA GLU A 178 -3.85 -12.57 11.03
C GLU A 178 -2.46 -13.17 11.26
N ARG A 179 -2.23 -14.40 10.75
CA ARG A 179 -0.99 -15.17 10.84
C ARG A 179 -0.89 -16.19 9.71
N ALA A 180 0.27 -16.85 9.59
CA ALA A 180 0.44 -17.95 8.65
C ALA A 180 -0.52 -19.12 8.93
N GLU A 181 -1.13 -19.65 7.87
CA GLU A 181 -2.08 -20.77 7.90
C GLU A 181 -1.80 -21.69 6.72
N GLY A 182 -1.75 -23.01 6.98
CA GLY A 182 -1.48 -24.00 5.95
C GLY A 182 -0.89 -25.30 6.49
N ALA A 183 -0.19 -26.01 5.64
CA ALA A 183 0.44 -27.28 5.98
C ALA A 183 1.78 -27.06 6.68
N ALA A 184 1.92 -27.55 7.92
CA ALA A 184 3.20 -27.51 8.62
C ALA A 184 4.27 -28.39 7.92
N VAL A 185 5.50 -27.90 7.88
CA VAL A 185 6.64 -28.59 7.30
C VAL A 185 7.54 -29.13 8.43
N GLU A 186 8.02 -30.36 8.27
CA GLU A 186 8.95 -30.94 9.23
C GLU A 186 10.26 -30.15 9.27
N PRO A 187 10.80 -29.83 10.46
CA PRO A 187 12.04 -29.08 10.60
C PRO A 187 13.22 -29.74 9.87
N THR A 188 14.01 -28.96 9.18
CA THR A 188 15.23 -29.43 8.53
C THR A 188 16.36 -29.55 9.56
N PRO A 189 17.00 -30.71 9.71
CA PRO A 189 18.13 -30.86 10.63
C PRO A 189 19.27 -29.89 10.31
N GLY A 190 19.71 -29.12 11.31
CA GLY A 190 20.78 -28.12 11.17
C GLY A 190 20.29 -26.69 10.95
N ASP A 191 19.03 -26.49 10.63
CA ASP A 191 18.42 -25.18 10.65
C ASP A 191 18.08 -24.73 12.10
N PRO A 192 17.98 -23.43 12.38
CA PRO A 192 17.47 -22.93 13.66
C PRO A 192 16.06 -23.44 13.95
N VAL A 193 15.79 -23.76 15.23
CA VAL A 193 14.48 -24.25 15.65
C VAL A 193 13.56 -23.08 15.96
N VAL A 194 12.43 -23.00 15.25
CA VAL A 194 11.40 -21.99 15.46
C VAL A 194 10.29 -22.57 16.33
N SER A 195 9.82 -21.80 17.29
CA SER A 195 8.66 -22.09 18.14
C SER A 195 7.73 -20.90 18.16
N LEU A 196 6.41 -21.14 18.14
CA LEU A 196 5.39 -20.11 18.15
C LEU A 196 4.72 -20.04 19.52
N ASP A 197 4.40 -18.83 19.97
CA ASP A 197 3.52 -18.64 21.12
C ASP A 197 2.04 -18.80 20.76
N ALA A 198 1.13 -18.50 21.71
CA ALA A 198 -0.32 -18.66 21.50
C ALA A 198 -0.87 -17.72 20.43
N ASP A 199 -0.25 -16.56 20.24
CA ASP A 199 -0.68 -15.53 19.28
C ASP A 199 -0.01 -15.74 17.91
N GLY A 200 0.95 -16.69 17.80
CA GLY A 200 1.69 -16.98 16.57
C GLY A 200 3.03 -16.28 16.46
N LYS A 201 3.41 -15.43 17.45
CA LYS A 201 4.72 -14.77 17.44
C LYS A 201 5.85 -15.79 17.53
N PRO A 202 6.83 -15.75 16.60
CA PRO A 202 7.94 -16.70 16.59
C PRO A 202 9.01 -16.36 17.63
N SER A 203 9.61 -17.41 18.18
CA SER A 203 10.89 -17.40 18.88
C SER A 203 11.84 -18.39 18.22
N ILE A 204 13.16 -18.21 18.40
CA ILE A 204 14.16 -18.98 17.67
C ILE A 204 15.26 -19.50 18.61
N ASP A 205 15.70 -20.74 18.39
CA ASP A 205 16.83 -21.36 19.08
C ASP A 205 17.91 -21.76 18.07
N PHE A 206 19.10 -21.19 18.24
CA PHE A 206 20.28 -21.44 17.41
C PHE A 206 21.16 -22.60 17.93
N SER A 207 20.75 -23.31 18.98
CA SER A 207 21.54 -24.36 19.57
C SER A 207 21.81 -25.51 18.60
N GLY A 208 23.09 -25.83 18.38
CA GLY A 208 23.50 -26.92 17.50
C GLY A 208 23.45 -26.60 16.00
N THR A 209 23.24 -25.33 15.63
CA THR A 209 23.24 -24.87 14.24
C THR A 209 24.61 -24.33 13.81
N SER A 210 24.85 -24.27 12.53
CA SER A 210 26.04 -23.64 11.94
C SER A 210 25.61 -22.53 11.01
N MET A 211 26.26 -21.36 11.10
CA MET A 211 25.98 -20.22 10.22
C MET A 211 26.18 -20.62 8.75
N PRO A 212 25.13 -20.54 7.90
CA PRO A 212 25.26 -20.81 6.49
C PRO A 212 25.97 -19.65 5.77
N SER A 213 26.67 -19.97 4.68
CA SER A 213 27.29 -18.97 3.81
C SER A 213 26.43 -18.58 2.61
N GLU A 214 25.29 -19.22 2.44
CA GLU A 214 24.35 -18.97 1.35
C GLU A 214 22.96 -18.66 1.95
N LEU A 215 22.09 -18.04 1.15
CA LEU A 215 20.69 -17.81 1.52
C LEU A 215 20.00 -19.15 1.83
N VAL A 216 19.41 -19.23 3.02
CA VAL A 216 18.48 -20.30 3.38
C VAL A 216 17.07 -19.73 3.37
N ALA A 217 16.17 -20.34 2.61
CA ALA A 217 14.75 -20.03 2.59
C ALA A 217 13.95 -21.32 2.79
N ARG A 218 13.41 -21.53 3.99
CA ARG A 218 12.68 -22.74 4.37
C ARG A 218 11.24 -22.41 4.70
N ASP A 219 10.30 -23.15 4.10
CA ASP A 219 8.94 -23.13 4.56
C ASP A 219 8.83 -23.85 5.89
N LEU A 220 8.25 -23.21 6.88
CA LEU A 220 7.82 -23.79 8.16
C LEU A 220 6.34 -24.17 8.09
N ILE A 221 5.56 -23.37 7.35
CA ILE A 221 4.18 -23.60 6.97
C ILE A 221 4.08 -23.28 5.49
N VAL A 222 3.41 -24.13 4.72
CA VAL A 222 3.07 -23.87 3.32
C VAL A 222 1.61 -23.46 3.25
N GLY A 223 1.35 -22.21 2.84
CA GLY A 223 0.01 -21.68 2.67
C GLY A 223 -0.65 -22.12 1.36
N ASP A 224 -1.97 -22.08 1.33
CA ASP A 224 -2.77 -22.49 0.17
C ASP A 224 -3.14 -21.30 -0.75
N GLY A 225 -2.71 -20.08 -0.43
CA GLY A 225 -3.04 -18.87 -1.18
C GLY A 225 -2.24 -18.70 -2.48
N ALA A 226 -2.36 -17.54 -3.11
CA ALA A 226 -1.65 -17.22 -4.35
C ALA A 226 -0.13 -17.14 -4.13
N ALA A 227 0.63 -17.47 -5.18
CA ALA A 227 2.08 -17.31 -5.15
C ALA A 227 2.47 -15.83 -5.22
N VAL A 228 3.43 -15.44 -4.39
CA VAL A 228 3.98 -14.08 -4.33
C VAL A 228 4.95 -13.85 -5.49
N ASN A 229 4.80 -12.72 -6.16
CA ASN A 229 5.67 -12.32 -7.26
C ASN A 229 6.49 -11.06 -6.92
N GLU A 230 7.60 -10.87 -7.62
CA GLU A 230 8.37 -9.63 -7.55
C GLU A 230 7.49 -8.45 -8.00
N GLU A 231 7.69 -7.27 -7.41
CA GLU A 231 6.93 -6.02 -7.59
C GLU A 231 5.48 -6.04 -7.05
N GLN A 232 5.00 -7.14 -6.46
CA GLN A 232 3.74 -7.12 -5.74
C GLN A 232 3.88 -6.43 -4.38
N THR A 233 2.80 -5.83 -3.91
CA THR A 233 2.68 -5.41 -2.51
C THR A 233 2.38 -6.64 -1.66
N VAL A 234 3.12 -6.81 -0.57
CA VAL A 234 2.92 -7.89 0.40
C VAL A 234 2.66 -7.31 1.78
N THR A 235 1.74 -7.94 2.50
CA THR A 235 1.52 -7.71 3.93
C THR A 235 2.04 -8.92 4.69
N VAL A 236 2.92 -8.68 5.67
CA VAL A 236 3.59 -9.75 6.43
C VAL A 236 3.62 -9.44 7.92
N ASN A 237 3.64 -10.50 8.75
CA ASN A 237 4.20 -10.41 10.09
C ASN A 237 5.61 -11.01 10.09
N TYR A 238 6.51 -10.43 10.86
CA TYR A 238 7.87 -10.95 10.95
C TYR A 238 8.53 -10.67 12.30
N THR A 239 9.55 -11.45 12.59
CA THR A 239 10.56 -11.13 13.60
C THR A 239 11.94 -11.36 13.00
N GLY A 240 12.89 -10.45 13.29
CA GLY A 240 14.25 -10.47 12.80
C GLY A 240 15.27 -10.57 13.96
N TRP A 241 16.26 -11.44 13.80
CA TRP A 241 17.35 -11.64 14.74
C TRP A 241 18.71 -11.57 14.04
N LEU A 242 19.72 -11.16 14.78
CA LEU A 242 21.11 -11.43 14.44
C LEU A 242 21.41 -12.93 14.71
N TRP A 243 22.46 -13.48 14.07
CA TRP A 243 22.83 -14.87 14.25
C TRP A 243 23.23 -15.24 15.69
N ASP A 244 23.61 -14.27 16.52
CA ASP A 244 23.89 -14.46 17.94
C ASP A 244 22.64 -14.53 18.84
N GLY A 245 21.45 -14.37 18.23
CA GLY A 245 20.15 -14.48 18.89
C GLY A 245 19.56 -13.16 19.36
N GLU A 246 20.25 -12.03 19.18
CA GLU A 246 19.69 -10.70 19.49
C GLU A 246 18.58 -10.35 18.51
N GLN A 247 17.36 -10.11 19.02
CA GLN A 247 16.24 -9.62 18.21
C GLN A 247 16.43 -8.13 17.93
N PHE A 248 16.43 -7.74 16.66
CA PHE A 248 16.56 -6.33 16.28
C PHE A 248 15.26 -5.68 15.84
N ASP A 249 14.28 -6.47 15.36
CA ASP A 249 12.98 -5.94 14.92
C ASP A 249 11.88 -7.01 14.98
N SER A 250 10.60 -6.56 15.18
CA SER A 250 9.44 -7.44 15.16
C SER A 250 8.15 -6.64 14.90
N SER A 251 7.38 -7.02 13.90
CA SER A 251 6.04 -6.49 13.66
C SER A 251 5.06 -6.89 14.77
N TRP A 252 5.24 -8.10 15.33
CA TRP A 252 4.45 -8.59 16.45
C TRP A 252 4.57 -7.71 17.69
N ASP A 253 5.77 -7.20 18.00
CA ASP A 253 6.00 -6.32 19.15
C ASP A 253 5.40 -4.93 18.95
N ARG A 254 5.27 -4.50 17.71
CA ARG A 254 4.58 -3.26 17.37
C ARG A 254 3.07 -3.42 17.37
N GLY A 255 2.57 -4.66 17.25
CA GLY A 255 1.14 -4.95 17.12
C GLY A 255 0.55 -4.47 15.78
N GLU A 256 1.38 -4.43 14.73
CA GLU A 256 1.03 -3.93 13.41
C GLU A 256 1.83 -4.69 12.35
N SER A 257 1.14 -5.29 11.37
CA SER A 257 1.78 -5.95 10.23
C SER A 257 2.54 -4.95 9.36
N PHE A 258 3.51 -5.46 8.62
CA PHE A 258 4.34 -4.67 7.72
C PHE A 258 3.90 -4.87 6.27
N THR A 259 3.53 -3.77 5.62
CA THR A 259 3.14 -3.76 4.21
C THR A 259 4.21 -3.05 3.38
N THR A 260 4.66 -3.68 2.30
CA THR A 260 5.71 -3.15 1.43
C THR A 260 5.63 -3.75 0.02
N VAL A 261 6.21 -3.06 -0.95
CA VAL A 261 6.41 -3.63 -2.30
C VAL A 261 7.63 -4.56 -2.27
N LEU A 262 7.46 -5.78 -2.75
CA LEU A 262 8.53 -6.79 -2.81
C LEU A 262 9.50 -6.47 -3.96
N SER A 263 10.29 -5.41 -3.77
CA SER A 263 11.22 -4.88 -4.77
C SER A 263 12.59 -4.54 -4.18
N LYS A 264 13.62 -4.56 -5.03
CA LYS A 264 15.01 -4.21 -4.64
C LYS A 264 15.20 -2.75 -4.24
N ALA A 265 14.23 -1.91 -4.53
CA ALA A 265 14.23 -0.52 -4.09
C ALA A 265 13.83 -0.37 -2.61
N ASN A 266 13.02 -1.32 -2.10
CA ASN A 266 12.39 -1.22 -0.79
C ASN A 266 12.97 -2.21 0.24
N LEU A 267 13.49 -3.35 -0.21
CA LEU A 267 13.88 -4.47 0.65
C LEU A 267 15.29 -4.96 0.34
N ILE A 268 15.92 -5.59 1.34
CA ILE A 268 17.18 -6.34 1.16
C ILE A 268 16.96 -7.52 0.20
N HIS A 269 17.97 -7.87 -0.57
CA HIS A 269 17.88 -8.88 -1.62
C HIS A 269 17.42 -10.25 -1.07
N GLY A 270 17.86 -10.61 0.13
CA GLY A 270 17.50 -11.88 0.76
C GLY A 270 16.00 -12.05 1.00
N TRP A 271 15.24 -10.96 1.20
CA TRP A 271 13.77 -11.03 1.29
C TRP A 271 13.14 -11.37 -0.06
N ILE A 272 13.61 -10.71 -1.12
CA ILE A 272 13.07 -10.92 -2.47
C ILE A 272 13.37 -12.34 -2.93
N ASP A 273 14.65 -12.74 -2.84
CA ASP A 273 15.10 -14.07 -3.28
C ASP A 273 14.49 -15.20 -2.44
N GLY A 274 14.10 -14.90 -1.19
CA GLY A 274 13.53 -15.88 -0.27
C GLY A 274 12.00 -15.97 -0.28
N LEU A 275 11.29 -14.90 -0.68
CA LEU A 275 9.83 -14.83 -0.62
C LEU A 275 9.16 -15.00 -1.99
N VAL A 276 9.80 -14.60 -3.09
CA VAL A 276 9.24 -14.80 -4.44
C VAL A 276 8.98 -16.29 -4.70
N GLY A 277 7.77 -16.61 -5.13
CA GLY A 277 7.30 -17.97 -5.36
C GLY A 277 6.74 -18.69 -4.14
N LYS A 278 6.85 -18.11 -2.93
CA LYS A 278 6.12 -18.60 -1.75
C LYS A 278 4.64 -18.22 -1.87
N THR A 279 3.78 -18.91 -1.13
CA THR A 279 2.33 -18.68 -1.19
C THR A 279 1.85 -17.86 0.01
N VAL A 280 0.80 -17.08 -0.18
CA VAL A 280 0.07 -16.43 0.92
C VAL A 280 -0.41 -17.51 1.90
N GLY A 281 -0.30 -17.23 3.19
CA GLY A 281 -0.49 -18.19 4.29
C GLY A 281 0.78 -18.91 4.71
N SER A 282 1.88 -18.82 3.94
CA SER A 282 3.15 -19.46 4.33
C SER A 282 3.84 -18.75 5.49
N GLN A 283 4.54 -19.55 6.32
CA GLN A 283 5.57 -19.06 7.24
C GLN A 283 6.94 -19.50 6.73
N VAL A 284 7.85 -18.55 6.58
CA VAL A 284 9.16 -18.76 5.98
C VAL A 284 10.28 -18.38 6.94
N LEU A 285 11.23 -19.30 7.18
CA LEU A 285 12.51 -19.01 7.82
C LEU A 285 13.51 -18.57 6.75
N LEU A 286 14.06 -17.38 6.89
CA LEU A 286 15.16 -16.88 6.07
C LEU A 286 16.42 -16.75 6.91
N VAL A 287 17.55 -17.29 6.42
CA VAL A 287 18.89 -16.96 6.92
C VAL A 287 19.63 -16.27 5.79
N ILE A 288 19.93 -15.00 5.99
CA ILE A 288 20.40 -14.08 4.95
C ILE A 288 21.85 -13.70 5.24
N PRO A 289 22.82 -14.13 4.41
CA PRO A 289 24.20 -13.72 4.56
C PRO A 289 24.35 -12.21 4.29
N PRO A 290 25.43 -11.57 4.78
CA PRO A 290 25.61 -10.12 4.73
C PRO A 290 25.45 -9.52 3.32
N GLU A 291 25.91 -10.22 2.28
CA GLU A 291 25.91 -9.76 0.88
C GLU A 291 24.47 -9.57 0.31
N LEU A 292 23.49 -10.30 0.86
CA LEU A 292 22.08 -10.20 0.52
C LEU A 292 21.28 -9.39 1.55
N GLY A 293 21.95 -8.93 2.62
CA GLY A 293 21.43 -8.05 3.66
C GLY A 293 21.98 -6.63 3.54
N TYR A 294 22.61 -6.14 4.62
CA TYR A 294 23.18 -4.78 4.69
C TYR A 294 24.68 -4.71 4.36
N GLY A 295 25.33 -5.85 4.07
CA GLY A 295 26.76 -5.88 3.71
C GLY A 295 27.66 -5.38 4.83
N ASP A 296 28.66 -4.61 4.44
CA ASP A 296 29.63 -4.00 5.35
C ASP A 296 29.14 -2.64 5.94
N GLN A 297 27.84 -2.37 5.89
CA GLN A 297 27.26 -1.14 6.43
C GLN A 297 26.66 -1.40 7.82
N ASP A 298 26.95 -0.50 8.75
CA ASP A 298 26.26 -0.46 10.04
C ASP A 298 24.90 0.22 9.85
N ASN A 299 23.82 -0.46 10.27
CA ASN A 299 22.46 0.05 10.19
C ASN A 299 21.82 0.12 11.59
N GLY A 300 22.43 0.89 12.46
CA GLY A 300 21.96 1.15 13.81
C GLY A 300 21.99 -0.10 14.71
N THR A 301 20.90 -0.83 14.78
CA THR A 301 20.82 -2.09 15.59
C THR A 301 21.46 -3.28 14.89
N ILE A 302 21.85 -3.16 13.63
CA ILE A 302 22.45 -4.24 12.83
C ILE A 302 23.89 -3.86 12.50
N PRO A 303 24.91 -4.50 13.16
CA PRO A 303 26.31 -4.26 12.88
C PRO A 303 26.70 -4.65 11.44
N ALA A 304 27.76 -4.02 10.92
CA ALA A 304 28.34 -4.40 9.63
C ALA A 304 28.72 -5.89 9.58
N GLY A 305 28.49 -6.56 8.47
CA GLY A 305 28.81 -7.97 8.28
C GLY A 305 27.89 -8.96 9.00
N SER A 306 26.72 -8.51 9.47
CA SER A 306 25.77 -9.38 10.18
C SER A 306 25.03 -10.32 9.25
N THR A 307 24.95 -11.60 9.62
CA THR A 307 23.99 -12.56 9.09
C THR A 307 22.66 -12.35 9.78
N LEU A 308 21.59 -12.18 9.01
CA LEU A 308 20.24 -11.89 9.48
C LEU A 308 19.39 -13.14 9.44
N VAL A 309 18.54 -13.31 10.43
CA VAL A 309 17.57 -14.40 10.47
C VAL A 309 16.18 -13.80 10.63
N PHE A 310 15.24 -14.23 9.79
CA PHE A 310 13.85 -13.81 9.88
C PHE A 310 12.92 -15.02 9.89
N VAL A 311 11.85 -14.89 10.64
CA VAL A 311 10.65 -15.71 10.46
C VAL A 311 9.54 -14.79 10.00
N ILE A 312 8.94 -15.10 8.85
CA ILE A 312 8.03 -14.23 8.12
C ILE A 312 6.74 -15.00 7.82
N ASP A 313 5.61 -14.45 8.26
CA ASP A 313 4.28 -14.90 7.88
C ASP A 313 3.81 -14.06 6.70
N ILE A 314 3.45 -14.67 5.58
CA ILE A 314 2.90 -13.99 4.40
C ILE A 314 1.39 -13.93 4.54
N LEU A 315 0.86 -12.74 4.84
CA LEU A 315 -0.56 -12.55 5.19
C LEU A 315 -1.43 -12.20 3.98
N ALA A 316 -0.89 -11.44 3.04
CA ALA A 316 -1.54 -11.09 1.78
C ALA A 316 -0.49 -10.72 0.72
N ALA A 317 -0.87 -10.84 -0.57
CA ALA A 317 -0.13 -10.34 -1.72
C ALA A 317 -1.11 -9.84 -2.78
N TYR A 318 -0.89 -8.64 -3.32
CA TYR A 318 -1.79 -7.97 -4.26
C TYR A 318 -1.04 -7.00 -5.19
#